data_e981e9aaabfc696563135427728acda0
#
_entry.id   e981e9aaabfc696563135427728acda0
#
_cell.length_a   1.000
_cell.length_b   1.000
_cell.length_c   1.000
_cell.angle_alpha   90.00
_cell.angle_beta   90.00
_cell.angle_gamma   90.00
#
_symmetry.space_group_name_H-M   'P 1'
#
loop_
_entity.id
_entity.type
_entity.pdbx_description
1 polymer ?
#
loop_
_entity_poly.entity_id
_entity_poly.type
_entity_poly.pdbx_seq_one_letter_code
_entity_poly.pdbx_strand_id
1 'polypeptide(L)'
;VELENYYYSARAHQVLSKAHVGEIADATLLVNWCRAVKSDAEIKFIRRAAKIVENMHRAIFKKIRPGLRKNELVAEIYRAGLFGAEDDEGSFGGDYSAIVPLLPTGLDATAAHLTWDDQELEVGAGTFFEIAGCYRRYHAPLCRTVYLGDPPKDMLVAEEALKNGIADGIAKARAGNTAGDVATAFNAAIKKYGITREDRCGYPMGLSYPPDWGERTFSIRPDDTTVLLPNMTFHFMPGIWMETWGIEITEPLLVCEDGPAKCLADYPRKLFIKTK
;
A
#
# COMPACT_ATOMS: atom_id res chain seq x y z
N VAL A 1 -24.11 -14.49 8.18
CA VAL A 1 -23.47 -14.37 6.85
C VAL A 1 -22.87 -12.99 6.68
N GLU A 2 -21.85 -12.84 5.84
CA GLU A 2 -21.29 -11.54 5.46
C GLU A 2 -21.98 -11.07 4.18
N LEU A 3 -22.92 -10.13 4.29
CA LEU A 3 -23.73 -9.66 3.16
C LEU A 3 -22.96 -8.84 2.13
N GLU A 4 -21.87 -8.18 2.52
CA GLU A 4 -21.00 -7.38 1.64
C GLU A 4 -19.81 -8.18 1.06
N ASN A 5 -19.82 -9.53 1.22
CA ASN A 5 -18.76 -10.36 0.68
C ASN A 5 -18.87 -10.51 -0.85
N TYR A 6 -17.77 -10.33 -1.58
CA TYR A 6 -17.73 -10.46 -3.04
C TYR A 6 -18.21 -11.81 -3.57
N TYR A 7 -18.04 -12.87 -2.80
CA TYR A 7 -18.40 -14.24 -3.20
C TYR A 7 -19.78 -14.65 -2.75
N TYR A 8 -20.46 -13.85 -1.91
CA TYR A 8 -21.80 -14.11 -1.43
C TYR A 8 -22.84 -13.40 -2.33
N SER A 9 -23.28 -14.06 -3.36
CA SER A 9 -24.19 -13.46 -4.33
C SER A 9 -25.62 -13.28 -3.79
N ALA A 10 -26.37 -12.32 -4.36
CA ALA A 10 -27.79 -12.16 -4.07
C ALA A 10 -28.59 -13.47 -4.29
N ARG A 11 -28.19 -14.28 -5.29
CA ARG A 11 -28.82 -15.59 -5.52
C ARG A 11 -28.55 -16.57 -4.39
N ALA A 12 -27.32 -16.61 -3.87
CA ALA A 12 -26.97 -17.43 -2.71
C ALA A 12 -27.82 -17.03 -1.49
N HIS A 13 -27.96 -15.73 -1.24
CA HIS A 13 -28.81 -15.21 -0.17
C HIS A 13 -30.28 -15.62 -0.34
N GLN A 14 -30.85 -15.50 -1.51
CA GLN A 14 -32.24 -15.92 -1.81
C GLN A 14 -32.45 -17.42 -1.57
N VAL A 15 -31.49 -18.26 -1.95
CA VAL A 15 -31.58 -19.71 -1.73
C VAL A 15 -31.49 -20.03 -0.25
N LEU A 16 -30.51 -19.43 0.45
CA LEU A 16 -30.33 -19.61 1.90
C LEU A 16 -31.57 -19.16 2.66
N SER A 17 -32.11 -17.98 2.39
CA SER A 17 -33.31 -17.44 3.06
C SER A 17 -34.56 -18.30 2.87
N LYS A 18 -34.65 -19.04 1.76
CA LYS A 18 -35.77 -19.99 1.52
C LYS A 18 -35.59 -21.32 2.23
N ALA A 19 -34.36 -21.77 2.40
CA ALA A 19 -34.01 -23.06 2.99
C ALA A 19 -33.82 -23.01 4.51
N HIS A 20 -33.44 -21.85 5.04
CA HIS A 20 -33.18 -21.68 6.46
C HIS A 20 -34.43 -21.30 7.23
N VAL A 21 -34.64 -21.96 8.37
CA VAL A 21 -35.74 -21.64 9.32
C VAL A 21 -35.08 -20.84 10.47
N GLY A 22 -35.30 -19.55 10.50
CA GLY A 22 -34.75 -18.66 11.51
C GLY A 22 -34.26 -17.32 10.94
N GLU A 23 -33.70 -16.51 11.78
CA GLU A 23 -33.12 -15.22 11.39
C GLU A 23 -31.74 -15.40 10.76
N ILE A 24 -31.48 -14.68 9.69
CA ILE A 24 -30.16 -14.57 9.07
C ILE A 24 -29.58 -13.21 9.45
N ALA A 25 -28.64 -13.20 10.39
CA ALA A 25 -27.94 -11.98 10.80
C ALA A 25 -26.81 -11.63 9.85
N ASP A 26 -26.63 -10.33 9.62
CA ASP A 26 -25.46 -9.81 8.93
C ASP A 26 -24.23 -9.85 9.85
N ALA A 27 -23.18 -10.50 9.40
CA ALA A 27 -21.90 -10.62 10.08
C ALA A 27 -20.76 -10.01 9.22
N THR A 28 -21.09 -9.04 8.38
CA THR A 28 -20.12 -8.34 7.54
C THR A 28 -18.93 -7.83 8.35
N LEU A 29 -17.71 -8.10 7.87
CA LEU A 29 -16.44 -7.78 8.50
C LEU A 29 -16.12 -8.53 9.82
N LEU A 30 -16.96 -9.46 10.29
CA LEU A 30 -16.67 -10.22 11.53
C LEU A 30 -15.30 -10.91 11.45
N VAL A 31 -15.06 -11.66 10.36
CA VAL A 31 -13.78 -12.37 10.14
C VAL A 31 -12.63 -11.37 9.94
N ASN A 32 -12.87 -10.26 9.25
CA ASN A 32 -11.85 -9.23 9.04
C ASN A 32 -11.36 -8.66 10.39
N TRP A 33 -12.27 -8.36 11.31
CA TRP A 33 -11.91 -7.88 12.65
C TRP A 33 -11.18 -8.94 13.49
N CYS A 34 -11.53 -10.22 13.36
CA CYS A 34 -10.78 -11.30 14.01
C CYS A 34 -9.32 -11.37 13.52
N ARG A 35 -9.04 -10.95 12.27
CA ARG A 35 -7.69 -10.92 11.68
C ARG A 35 -6.97 -9.60 11.86
N ALA A 36 -7.62 -8.57 12.41
CA ALA A 36 -7.04 -7.22 12.53
C ALA A 36 -5.74 -7.22 13.35
N VAL A 37 -5.69 -7.99 14.44
CA VAL A 37 -4.49 -8.21 15.26
C VAL A 37 -3.82 -9.50 14.82
N LYS A 38 -2.56 -9.41 14.37
CA LYS A 38 -1.81 -10.51 13.79
C LYS A 38 -1.08 -11.32 14.87
N SER A 39 -1.03 -12.63 14.68
CA SER A 39 -0.11 -13.51 15.40
C SER A 39 1.34 -13.30 14.93
N ASP A 40 2.31 -13.79 15.70
CA ASP A 40 3.73 -13.72 15.33
C ASP A 40 4.03 -14.44 14.01
N ALA A 41 3.33 -15.56 13.74
CA ALA A 41 3.48 -16.28 12.49
C ALA A 41 3.00 -15.45 11.28
N GLU A 42 1.88 -14.75 11.42
CA GLU A 42 1.35 -13.85 10.36
C GLU A 42 2.28 -12.66 10.14
N ILE A 43 2.80 -12.06 11.21
CA ILE A 43 3.80 -10.98 11.11
C ILE A 43 5.05 -11.46 10.37
N LYS A 44 5.52 -12.68 10.61
CA LYS A 44 6.64 -13.28 9.88
C LYS A 44 6.34 -13.39 8.38
N PHE A 45 5.13 -13.79 8.00
CA PHE A 45 4.73 -13.85 6.59
C PHE A 45 4.69 -12.45 5.96
N ILE A 46 4.17 -11.45 6.66
CA ILE A 46 4.15 -10.06 6.20
C ILE A 46 5.58 -9.51 6.05
N ARG A 47 6.50 -9.82 6.96
CA ARG A 47 7.93 -9.46 6.83
C ARG A 47 8.58 -10.07 5.59
N ARG A 48 8.26 -11.33 5.26
CA ARG A 48 8.71 -11.96 4.00
C ARG A 48 8.11 -11.26 2.79
N ALA A 49 6.82 -10.92 2.82
CA ALA A 49 6.19 -10.13 1.78
C ALA A 49 6.86 -8.75 1.62
N ALA A 50 7.27 -8.11 2.72
CA ALA A 50 8.01 -6.84 2.68
C ALA A 50 9.38 -6.99 1.99
N LYS A 51 10.14 -8.03 2.26
CA LYS A 51 11.41 -8.31 1.55
C LYS A 51 11.20 -8.55 0.05
N ILE A 52 10.10 -9.19 -0.33
CA ILE A 52 9.73 -9.39 -1.73
C ILE A 52 9.49 -8.05 -2.41
N VAL A 53 8.67 -7.16 -1.83
CA VAL A 53 8.37 -5.85 -2.45
C VAL A 53 9.60 -4.96 -2.55
N GLU A 54 10.54 -5.04 -1.61
CA GLU A 54 11.83 -4.37 -1.73
C GLU A 54 12.61 -4.84 -2.97
N ASN A 55 12.66 -6.16 -3.23
CA ASN A 55 13.30 -6.72 -4.42
C ASN A 55 12.61 -6.28 -5.70
N MET A 56 11.27 -6.20 -5.69
CA MET A 56 10.52 -5.67 -6.83
C MET A 56 10.90 -4.21 -7.10
N HIS A 57 10.99 -3.35 -6.09
CA HIS A 57 11.45 -1.96 -6.26
C HIS A 57 12.90 -1.85 -6.71
N ARG A 58 13.81 -2.70 -6.19
CA ARG A 58 15.19 -2.78 -6.70
C ARG A 58 15.24 -3.16 -8.18
N ALA A 59 14.39 -4.10 -8.62
CA ALA A 59 14.28 -4.47 -10.03
C ALA A 59 13.74 -3.31 -10.88
N ILE A 60 12.72 -2.59 -10.43
CA ILE A 60 12.21 -1.39 -11.09
C ILE A 60 13.33 -0.39 -11.29
N PHE A 61 14.00 0.04 -10.24
CA PHE A 61 15.04 1.06 -10.33
C PHE A 61 16.23 0.64 -11.22
N LYS A 62 16.56 -0.65 -11.21
CA LYS A 62 17.61 -1.21 -12.07
C LYS A 62 17.23 -1.17 -13.56
N LYS A 63 15.96 -1.44 -13.88
CA LYS A 63 15.50 -1.64 -15.26
C LYS A 63 14.89 -0.40 -15.90
N ILE A 64 14.24 0.44 -15.13
CA ILE A 64 13.55 1.63 -15.66
C ILE A 64 14.52 2.55 -16.40
N ARG A 65 14.14 2.97 -17.59
CA ARG A 65 14.90 3.91 -18.45
C ARG A 65 13.98 4.47 -19.54
N PRO A 66 14.33 5.60 -20.15
CA PRO A 66 13.62 6.07 -21.35
C PRO A 66 13.64 5.00 -22.47
N GLY A 67 12.53 4.90 -23.20
CA GLY A 67 12.34 3.93 -24.28
C GLY A 67 12.03 2.49 -23.83
N LEU A 68 11.96 2.21 -22.51
CA LEU A 68 11.46 0.94 -22.02
C LEU A 68 9.92 0.98 -22.00
N ARG A 69 9.27 -0.04 -22.55
CA ARG A 69 7.81 -0.12 -22.53
C ARG A 69 7.32 -0.50 -21.12
N LYS A 70 6.20 0.08 -20.70
CA LYS A 70 5.63 -0.16 -19.36
C LYS A 70 5.32 -1.64 -19.11
N ASN A 71 4.73 -2.34 -20.09
CA ASN A 71 4.44 -3.77 -19.99
C ASN A 71 5.69 -4.65 -19.84
N GLU A 72 6.82 -4.27 -20.46
CA GLU A 72 8.10 -4.98 -20.27
C GLU A 72 8.62 -4.81 -18.84
N LEU A 73 8.50 -3.57 -18.28
CA LEU A 73 8.88 -3.32 -16.90
C LEU A 73 7.97 -4.11 -15.92
N VAL A 74 6.68 -4.21 -16.21
CA VAL A 74 5.73 -5.00 -15.40
C VAL A 74 6.11 -6.48 -15.39
N ALA A 75 6.55 -7.04 -16.51
CA ALA A 75 7.03 -8.42 -16.55
C ALA A 75 8.24 -8.65 -15.62
N GLU A 76 9.16 -7.66 -15.53
CA GLU A 76 10.29 -7.72 -14.59
C GLU A 76 9.83 -7.56 -13.13
N ILE A 77 8.79 -6.75 -12.86
CA ILE A 77 8.18 -6.61 -11.53
C ILE A 77 7.59 -7.95 -11.08
N TYR A 78 6.78 -8.59 -11.92
CA TYR A 78 6.22 -9.91 -11.62
C TYR A 78 7.31 -10.96 -11.46
N ARG A 79 8.32 -10.95 -12.33
CA ARG A 79 9.45 -11.86 -12.21
C ARG A 79 10.13 -11.71 -10.84
N ALA A 80 10.45 -10.49 -10.42
CA ALA A 80 11.08 -10.24 -9.12
C ALA A 80 10.18 -10.69 -7.96
N GLY A 81 8.88 -10.40 -8.03
CA GLY A 81 7.89 -10.81 -7.04
C GLY A 81 7.80 -12.33 -6.87
N LEU A 82 7.73 -13.08 -7.97
CA LEU A 82 7.64 -14.55 -7.94
C LEU A 82 8.95 -15.22 -7.54
N PHE A 83 10.10 -14.68 -7.94
CA PHE A 83 11.41 -15.17 -7.47
C PHE A 83 11.58 -14.99 -5.97
N GLY A 84 10.91 -13.98 -5.39
CA GLY A 84 10.87 -13.78 -3.96
C GLY A 84 12.12 -13.10 -3.39
N ALA A 85 12.57 -13.58 -2.24
CA ALA A 85 13.66 -13.00 -1.48
C ALA A 85 14.38 -14.07 -0.64
N GLU A 86 15.27 -13.64 0.23
CA GLU A 86 15.92 -14.49 1.24
C GLU A 86 15.88 -13.84 2.63
N ASP A 87 15.90 -14.65 3.65
CA ASP A 87 16.08 -14.29 5.05
C ASP A 87 17.03 -15.27 5.76
N ASP A 88 17.13 -15.20 7.08
CA ASP A 88 18.01 -16.06 7.87
C ASP A 88 17.62 -17.55 7.78
N GLU A 89 16.44 -17.87 7.29
CA GLU A 89 15.96 -19.24 7.05
C GLU A 89 16.22 -19.72 5.60
N GLY A 90 16.78 -18.87 4.75
CA GLY A 90 17.09 -19.16 3.35
C GLY A 90 16.21 -18.45 2.34
N SER A 91 16.32 -18.88 1.08
CA SER A 91 15.55 -18.29 -0.04
C SER A 91 14.11 -18.81 -0.03
N PHE A 92 13.17 -17.93 -0.39
CA PHE A 92 11.75 -18.25 -0.51
C PHE A 92 11.13 -17.53 -1.72
N GLY A 93 10.20 -18.20 -2.40
CA GLY A 93 9.42 -17.63 -3.50
C GLY A 93 8.27 -16.77 -3.01
N GLY A 94 7.80 -15.86 -3.87
CA GLY A 94 6.59 -15.09 -3.63
C GLY A 94 5.36 -15.68 -4.32
N ASP A 95 4.20 -15.22 -3.87
CA ASP A 95 2.90 -15.49 -4.49
C ASP A 95 2.49 -14.33 -5.43
N TYR A 96 1.45 -14.54 -6.24
CA TYR A 96 0.82 -13.45 -6.98
C TYR A 96 0.13 -12.46 -6.03
N SER A 97 0.25 -11.16 -6.33
CA SER A 97 -0.42 -10.12 -5.54
C SER A 97 -1.93 -10.08 -5.81
N ALA A 98 -2.70 -9.60 -4.83
CA ALA A 98 -4.15 -9.44 -4.96
C ALA A 98 -4.54 -8.30 -5.91
N ILE A 99 -3.72 -7.26 -6.02
CA ILE A 99 -3.87 -6.18 -7.01
C ILE A 99 -2.68 -6.26 -7.97
N VAL A 100 -2.94 -6.00 -9.24
CA VAL A 100 -1.89 -5.88 -10.27
C VAL A 100 -1.01 -4.65 -10.00
N PRO A 101 0.23 -4.58 -10.53
CA PRO A 101 1.06 -3.39 -10.41
C PRO A 101 0.34 -2.13 -10.92
N LEU A 102 0.34 -1.07 -10.11
CA LEU A 102 -0.18 0.23 -10.47
C LEU A 102 1.04 1.12 -10.78
N LEU A 103 1.09 1.66 -12.00
CA LEU A 103 2.22 2.47 -12.44
C LEU A 103 1.79 3.61 -13.40
N PRO A 104 0.89 4.49 -12.97
CA PRO A 104 0.55 5.66 -13.77
C PRO A 104 1.79 6.52 -13.98
N THR A 105 1.92 7.06 -15.20
CA THR A 105 3.11 7.75 -15.67
C THR A 105 2.77 9.12 -16.25
N GLY A 106 3.57 10.14 -15.95
CA GLY A 106 3.38 11.50 -16.50
C GLY A 106 2.04 12.08 -16.08
N LEU A 107 1.20 12.46 -17.05
CA LEU A 107 -0.11 13.02 -16.76
C LEU A 107 -1.06 12.00 -16.10
N ASP A 108 -0.95 10.73 -16.45
CA ASP A 108 -1.74 9.67 -15.80
C ASP A 108 -1.47 9.57 -14.30
N ALA A 109 -0.29 10.00 -13.84
CA ALA A 109 0.07 10.06 -12.43
C ALA A 109 -0.72 11.11 -11.63
N THR A 110 -1.58 11.89 -12.26
CA THR A 110 -2.55 12.77 -11.57
C THR A 110 -3.74 11.99 -11.00
N ALA A 111 -3.90 10.73 -11.38
CA ALA A 111 -4.90 9.81 -10.87
C ALA A 111 -4.24 8.60 -10.23
N ALA A 112 -4.74 8.23 -9.04
CA ALA A 112 -4.34 6.99 -8.40
C ALA A 112 -4.92 5.76 -9.15
N HIS A 113 -4.31 4.59 -8.96
CA HIS A 113 -4.83 3.29 -9.37
C HIS A 113 -4.93 3.00 -10.86
N LEU A 114 -4.20 3.72 -11.70
CA LEU A 114 -4.06 3.32 -13.10
C LEU A 114 -3.00 2.23 -13.24
N THR A 115 -3.29 1.30 -14.13
CA THR A 115 -2.38 0.18 -14.43
C THR A 115 -1.37 0.59 -15.50
N TRP A 116 -0.95 -0.31 -16.34
CA TRP A 116 0.01 -0.07 -17.40
C TRP A 116 -0.65 -0.23 -18.78
N ASP A 117 0.02 0.31 -19.76
CA ASP A 117 -0.17 0.08 -21.18
C ASP A 117 1.14 -0.39 -21.83
N ASP A 118 1.24 -0.33 -23.15
CA ASP A 118 2.43 -0.70 -23.90
C ASP A 118 3.25 0.50 -24.39
N GLN A 119 2.98 1.72 -23.88
CA GLN A 119 3.76 2.91 -24.22
C GLN A 119 5.14 2.89 -23.58
N GLU A 120 6.05 3.62 -24.21
CA GLU A 120 7.40 3.80 -23.69
C GLU A 120 7.44 4.83 -22.55
N LEU A 121 8.35 4.60 -21.60
CA LEU A 121 8.67 5.57 -20.56
C LEU A 121 9.54 6.68 -21.15
N GLU A 122 9.20 7.94 -20.83
CA GLU A 122 9.81 9.13 -21.41
C GLU A 122 10.60 9.94 -20.37
N VAL A 123 11.58 10.70 -20.84
CA VAL A 123 12.27 11.71 -20.04
C VAL A 123 11.30 12.86 -19.73
N GLY A 124 11.35 13.40 -18.52
CA GLY A 124 10.45 14.46 -18.07
C GLY A 124 9.18 13.93 -17.42
N ALA A 125 9.06 12.62 -17.23
CA ALA A 125 7.90 12.00 -16.59
C ALA A 125 8.24 11.28 -15.30
N GLY A 126 7.36 11.42 -14.30
CA GLY A 126 7.35 10.63 -13.06
C GLY A 126 6.40 9.44 -13.19
N THR A 127 6.78 8.33 -12.59
CA THR A 127 5.94 7.13 -12.45
C THR A 127 5.97 6.71 -10.99
N PHE A 128 4.83 6.57 -10.35
CA PHE A 128 4.79 5.90 -9.04
C PHE A 128 4.39 4.44 -9.22
N PHE A 129 5.05 3.59 -8.44
CA PHE A 129 4.89 2.14 -8.50
C PHE A 129 4.26 1.67 -7.18
N GLU A 130 2.94 1.58 -7.14
CA GLU A 130 2.23 0.98 -6.03
C GLU A 130 2.09 -0.51 -6.31
N ILE A 131 2.87 -1.31 -5.59
CA ILE A 131 2.98 -2.76 -5.75
C ILE A 131 3.03 -3.43 -4.39
N ALA A 132 2.68 -4.69 -4.32
CA ALA A 132 2.81 -5.46 -3.09
C ALA A 132 3.58 -6.76 -3.32
N GLY A 133 4.54 -7.03 -2.43
CA GLY A 133 5.02 -8.39 -2.23
C GLY A 133 3.92 -9.25 -1.59
N CYS A 134 3.90 -10.53 -1.91
CA CYS A 134 2.93 -11.47 -1.36
C CYS A 134 3.64 -12.77 -0.98
N TYR A 135 3.43 -13.22 0.26
CA TYR A 135 3.94 -14.49 0.76
C TYR A 135 2.83 -15.22 1.55
N ARG A 136 2.46 -16.43 1.09
CA ARG A 136 1.35 -17.20 1.67
C ARG A 136 0.07 -16.37 1.84
N ARG A 137 -0.23 -15.58 0.81
CA ARG A 137 -1.37 -14.65 0.71
C ARG A 137 -1.33 -13.45 1.65
N TYR A 138 -0.28 -13.28 2.47
CA TYR A 138 -0.03 -12.04 3.22
C TYR A 138 0.68 -11.03 2.34
N HIS A 139 0.20 -9.79 2.37
CA HIS A 139 0.68 -8.70 1.52
C HIS A 139 1.46 -7.66 2.32
N ALA A 140 2.45 -7.07 1.67
CA ALA A 140 3.13 -5.87 2.12
C ALA A 140 3.20 -4.88 0.95
N PRO A 141 2.21 -3.97 0.82
CA PRO A 141 2.22 -2.92 -0.19
C PRO A 141 3.29 -1.88 0.09
N LEU A 142 3.94 -1.40 -0.96
CA LEU A 142 4.92 -0.31 -0.92
C LEU A 142 4.82 0.49 -2.21
N CYS A 143 4.84 1.81 -2.10
CA CYS A 143 4.94 2.68 -3.26
C CYS A 143 6.18 3.57 -3.20
N ARG A 144 6.82 3.73 -4.33
CA ARG A 144 7.88 4.71 -4.58
C ARG A 144 7.70 5.31 -5.96
N THR A 145 7.97 6.60 -6.05
CA THR A 145 7.98 7.33 -7.32
C THR A 145 9.39 7.38 -7.89
N VAL A 146 9.51 7.12 -9.19
CA VAL A 146 10.74 7.32 -9.97
C VAL A 146 10.48 8.41 -11.01
N TYR A 147 11.36 9.39 -11.09
CA TYR A 147 11.33 10.43 -12.10
C TYR A 147 12.48 10.23 -13.09
N LEU A 148 12.16 10.23 -14.38
CA LEU A 148 13.17 10.17 -15.45
C LEU A 148 13.52 11.58 -15.90
N GLY A 149 14.74 12.02 -15.61
CA GLY A 149 15.21 13.39 -15.84
C GLY A 149 15.14 14.26 -14.59
N ASP A 150 14.98 15.56 -14.75
CA ASP A 150 14.95 16.53 -13.64
C ASP A 150 13.50 16.80 -13.22
N PRO A 151 13.11 16.45 -11.98
CA PRO A 151 11.75 16.65 -11.50
C PRO A 151 11.43 18.14 -11.32
N PRO A 152 10.13 18.53 -11.45
CA PRO A 152 9.66 19.87 -11.13
C PRO A 152 9.98 20.26 -9.68
N LYS A 153 10.25 21.55 -9.44
CA LYS A 153 10.59 22.06 -8.10
C LYS A 153 9.49 21.83 -7.07
N ASP A 154 8.25 21.98 -7.48
CA ASP A 154 7.07 21.73 -6.64
C ASP A 154 6.92 20.24 -6.27
N MET A 155 7.30 19.30 -7.13
CA MET A 155 7.38 17.88 -6.80
C MET A 155 8.43 17.60 -5.73
N LEU A 156 9.58 18.29 -5.75
CA LEU A 156 10.59 18.17 -4.69
C LEU A 156 10.09 18.71 -3.34
N VAL A 157 9.30 19.80 -3.36
CA VAL A 157 8.62 20.32 -2.16
C VAL A 157 7.59 19.30 -1.65
N ALA A 158 6.84 18.68 -2.55
CA ALA A 158 5.88 17.64 -2.19
C ALA A 158 6.57 16.38 -1.63
N GLU A 159 7.74 15.99 -2.13
CA GLU A 159 8.55 14.91 -1.55
C GLU A 159 8.90 15.20 -0.09
N GLU A 160 9.40 16.40 0.20
CA GLU A 160 9.74 16.81 1.57
C GLU A 160 8.50 16.84 2.48
N ALA A 161 7.37 17.35 1.97
CA ALA A 161 6.10 17.33 2.68
C ALA A 161 5.67 15.89 3.03
N LEU A 162 5.72 14.96 2.06
CA LEU A 162 5.41 13.55 2.29
C LEU A 162 6.34 12.92 3.32
N LYS A 163 7.65 13.12 3.22
CA LYS A 163 8.63 12.54 4.15
C LYS A 163 8.37 12.99 5.58
N ASN A 164 8.10 14.29 5.78
CA ASN A 164 7.80 14.84 7.11
C ASN A 164 6.42 14.37 7.60
N GLY A 165 5.40 14.35 6.72
CA GLY A 165 4.09 13.85 7.06
C GLY A 165 4.10 12.37 7.46
N ILE A 166 4.86 11.54 6.73
CA ILE A 166 5.02 10.12 7.06
C ILE A 166 5.73 9.96 8.41
N ALA A 167 6.76 10.75 8.69
CA ALA A 167 7.47 10.70 9.96
C ALA A 167 6.55 11.07 11.14
N ASP A 168 5.76 12.15 11.01
CA ASP A 168 4.81 12.59 12.04
C ASP A 168 3.68 11.56 12.21
N GLY A 169 3.15 10.99 11.12
CA GLY A 169 2.16 9.92 11.16
C GLY A 169 2.67 8.66 11.87
N ILE A 170 3.87 8.19 11.53
CA ILE A 170 4.51 7.03 12.19
C ILE A 170 4.70 7.31 13.69
N ALA A 171 5.12 8.52 14.07
CA ALA A 171 5.30 8.88 15.47
C ALA A 171 3.99 8.81 16.26
N LYS A 172 2.85 9.01 15.62
CA LYS A 172 1.50 8.88 16.20
C LYS A 172 0.90 7.49 16.09
N ALA A 173 1.38 6.65 15.19
CA ALA A 173 0.94 5.26 15.04
C ALA A 173 1.45 4.40 16.21
N ARG A 174 0.78 4.52 17.36
CA ARG A 174 1.11 3.83 18.63
C ARG A 174 -0.09 3.07 19.14
N ALA A 175 0.14 1.99 19.85
CA ALA A 175 -0.92 1.33 20.60
C ALA A 175 -1.62 2.33 21.54
N GLY A 176 -2.96 2.31 21.55
CA GLY A 176 -3.80 3.22 22.33
C GLY A 176 -4.18 4.53 21.63
N ASN A 177 -3.47 4.97 20.61
CA ASN A 177 -3.90 6.07 19.74
C ASN A 177 -4.92 5.57 18.71
N THR A 178 -5.61 6.50 18.06
CA THR A 178 -6.58 6.15 17.01
C THR A 178 -5.98 6.23 15.60
N ALA A 179 -6.62 5.58 14.63
CA ALA A 179 -6.33 5.74 13.22
C ALA A 179 -6.42 7.22 12.77
N GLY A 180 -7.39 7.96 13.35
CA GLY A 180 -7.57 9.39 13.14
C GLY A 180 -6.42 10.25 13.64
N ASP A 181 -5.78 9.89 14.76
CA ASP A 181 -4.59 10.59 15.26
C ASP A 181 -3.44 10.55 14.27
N VAL A 182 -3.25 9.41 13.59
CA VAL A 182 -2.21 9.23 12.55
C VAL A 182 -2.49 10.13 11.35
N ALA A 183 -3.73 10.12 10.86
CA ALA A 183 -4.15 10.95 9.74
C ALA A 183 -4.04 12.45 10.05
N THR A 184 -4.46 12.85 11.26
CA THR A 184 -4.40 14.24 11.73
C THR A 184 -2.95 14.73 11.79
N ALA A 185 -2.04 13.93 12.32
CA ALA A 185 -0.62 14.28 12.40
C ALA A 185 0.00 14.44 10.98
N PHE A 186 -0.29 13.50 10.09
CA PHE A 186 0.14 13.59 8.70
C PHE A 186 -0.37 14.87 8.03
N ASN A 187 -1.68 15.14 8.11
CA ASN A 187 -2.30 16.32 7.49
C ASN A 187 -1.74 17.63 8.05
N ALA A 188 -1.50 17.69 9.35
CA ALA A 188 -0.88 18.86 9.99
C ALA A 188 0.56 19.13 9.49
N ALA A 189 1.31 18.07 9.22
CA ALA A 189 2.67 18.19 8.69
C ALA A 189 2.68 18.72 7.25
N ILE A 190 1.90 18.14 6.34
CA ILE A 190 1.87 18.57 4.93
C ILE A 190 1.27 19.97 4.75
N LYS A 191 0.35 20.38 5.65
CA LYS A 191 -0.22 21.73 5.64
C LYS A 191 0.83 22.83 5.78
N LYS A 192 1.96 22.57 6.46
CA LYS A 192 3.09 23.51 6.58
C LYS A 192 3.72 23.85 5.22
N TYR A 193 3.51 22.99 4.22
CA TYR A 193 3.96 23.16 2.83
C TYR A 193 2.88 23.72 1.91
N GLY A 194 1.74 24.16 2.46
CA GLY A 194 0.59 24.62 1.71
C GLY A 194 -0.21 23.51 1.01
N ILE A 195 0.04 22.25 1.39
CA ILE A 195 -0.63 21.09 0.79
C ILE A 195 -1.76 20.65 1.71
N THR A 196 -2.92 20.40 1.12
CA THR A 196 -4.10 19.82 1.81
C THR A 196 -4.60 18.62 1.02
N ARG A 197 -5.15 17.64 1.73
CA ARG A 197 -5.82 16.50 1.11
C ARG A 197 -6.96 16.02 2.00
N GLU A 198 -7.98 15.43 1.38
CA GLU A 198 -9.18 14.94 2.05
C GLU A 198 -9.28 13.40 2.05
N ASP A 199 -8.49 12.74 1.20
CA ASP A 199 -8.51 11.28 1.06
C ASP A 199 -7.91 10.58 2.29
N ARG A 200 -8.29 9.32 2.46
CA ARG A 200 -7.62 8.46 3.43
C ARG A 200 -6.12 8.35 3.10
N CYS A 201 -5.28 8.29 4.11
CA CYS A 201 -3.85 8.07 3.95
C CYS A 201 -3.38 6.69 4.40
N GLY A 202 -4.30 5.72 4.47
CA GLY A 202 -3.93 4.33 4.76
C GLY A 202 -5.14 3.43 5.05
N TYR A 203 -4.86 2.14 5.12
CA TYR A 203 -5.82 1.07 5.38
C TYR A 203 -5.12 -0.18 5.91
N PRO A 204 -5.83 -1.06 6.67
CA PRO A 204 -5.25 -2.29 7.21
C PRO A 204 -4.89 -3.27 6.09
N MET A 205 -3.80 -4.00 6.29
CA MET A 205 -3.30 -5.01 5.36
C MET A 205 -3.03 -6.33 6.06
N GLY A 206 -2.98 -7.41 5.30
CA GLY A 206 -2.68 -8.75 5.82
C GLY A 206 -2.93 -9.83 4.80
N LEU A 207 -3.71 -10.85 5.17
CA LEU A 207 -4.11 -11.94 4.31
C LEU A 207 -5.21 -11.49 3.36
N SER A 208 -4.98 -11.59 2.06
CA SER A 208 -5.95 -11.19 1.04
C SER A 208 -5.83 -11.98 -0.25
N TYR A 209 -6.93 -11.95 -1.00
CA TYR A 209 -7.06 -12.50 -2.34
C TYR A 209 -7.60 -11.42 -3.29
N PRO A 210 -7.39 -11.55 -4.61
CA PRO A 210 -8.00 -10.62 -5.54
C PRO A 210 -9.49 -10.41 -5.25
N PRO A 211 -10.01 -9.19 -5.40
CA PRO A 211 -9.42 -8.07 -6.11
C PRO A 211 -8.75 -7.02 -5.22
N ASP A 212 -8.52 -7.24 -3.94
CA ASP A 212 -8.02 -6.24 -3.00
C ASP A 212 -7.05 -6.87 -2.00
N TRP A 213 -6.03 -6.11 -1.56
CA TRP A 213 -5.12 -6.52 -0.48
C TRP A 213 -5.44 -5.88 0.88
N GLY A 214 -6.42 -4.98 0.94
CA GLY A 214 -6.87 -4.35 2.16
C GLY A 214 -7.82 -5.23 2.98
N GLU A 215 -7.76 -5.14 4.30
CA GLU A 215 -8.62 -5.92 5.21
C GLU A 215 -9.95 -5.24 5.56
N ARG A 216 -10.18 -3.98 5.14
CA ARG A 216 -11.43 -3.22 5.25
C ARG A 216 -11.96 -2.99 6.68
N THR A 217 -11.14 -3.12 7.72
CA THR A 217 -11.59 -2.95 9.11
C THR A 217 -11.63 -1.48 9.54
N PHE A 218 -10.59 -0.69 9.20
CA PHE A 218 -10.50 0.73 9.51
C PHE A 218 -9.84 1.52 8.38
N SER A 219 -9.86 2.83 8.48
CA SER A 219 -9.19 3.72 7.53
C SER A 219 -8.34 4.75 8.28
N ILE A 220 -7.16 5.07 7.76
CA ILE A 220 -6.37 6.17 8.31
C ILE A 220 -6.96 7.48 7.77
N ARG A 221 -8.01 7.96 8.46
CA ARG A 221 -8.75 9.20 8.19
C ARG A 221 -8.94 9.98 9.49
N PRO A 222 -9.04 11.31 9.46
CA PRO A 222 -9.16 12.12 10.69
C PRO A 222 -10.35 11.76 11.60
N ASP A 223 -11.41 11.24 11.04
CA ASP A 223 -12.67 10.88 11.73
C ASP A 223 -12.74 9.41 12.18
N ASP A 224 -11.73 8.58 11.85
CA ASP A 224 -11.71 7.18 12.27
C ASP A 224 -11.23 7.05 13.72
N THR A 225 -12.13 6.58 14.58
CA THR A 225 -11.91 6.43 16.02
C THR A 225 -11.37 5.05 16.43
N THR A 226 -11.05 4.19 15.46
CA THR A 226 -10.50 2.86 15.74
C THR A 226 -9.20 2.96 16.51
N VAL A 227 -9.16 2.35 17.69
CA VAL A 227 -7.97 2.29 18.52
C VAL A 227 -6.97 1.31 17.93
N LEU A 228 -5.75 1.75 17.74
CA LEU A 228 -4.65 0.92 17.26
C LEU A 228 -4.18 -0.02 18.39
N LEU A 229 -4.15 -1.31 18.10
CA LEU A 229 -3.66 -2.35 19.01
C LEU A 229 -2.30 -2.88 18.56
N PRO A 230 -1.45 -3.38 19.47
CA PRO A 230 -0.23 -4.08 19.11
C PRO A 230 -0.52 -5.17 18.07
N ASN A 231 0.41 -5.38 17.15
CA ASN A 231 0.31 -6.36 16.06
C ASN A 231 -0.76 -6.07 15.00
N MET A 232 -1.43 -4.92 15.02
CA MET A 232 -2.13 -4.43 13.85
C MET A 232 -1.12 -4.01 12.78
N THR A 233 -1.45 -4.28 11.51
CA THR A 233 -0.64 -3.89 10.35
C THR A 233 -1.48 -3.10 9.38
N PHE A 234 -0.88 -2.06 8.79
CA PHE A 234 -1.56 -1.23 7.80
C PHE A 234 -0.60 -0.65 6.75
N HIS A 235 -1.11 -0.41 5.57
CA HIS A 235 -0.46 0.34 4.52
C HIS A 235 -0.68 1.82 4.79
N PHE A 236 0.35 2.53 5.20
CA PHE A 236 0.32 3.98 5.29
C PHE A 236 0.63 4.54 3.92
N MET A 237 -0.39 5.05 3.23
CA MET A 237 -0.45 5.29 1.79
C MET A 237 -0.69 6.78 1.46
N PRO A 238 0.19 7.69 1.87
CA PRO A 238 0.07 9.08 1.45
C PRO A 238 0.65 9.31 0.05
N GLY A 239 -0.12 10.04 -0.78
CA GLY A 239 0.30 10.55 -2.07
C GLY A 239 -0.18 12.00 -2.24
N ILE A 240 0.41 12.72 -3.16
CA ILE A 240 0.04 14.08 -3.56
C ILE A 240 -0.16 14.07 -5.07
N TRP A 241 -1.36 14.43 -5.50
CA TRP A 241 -1.75 14.48 -6.90
C TRP A 241 -2.04 15.94 -7.26
N MET A 242 -1.30 16.45 -8.25
CA MET A 242 -1.42 17.79 -8.78
C MET A 242 -2.01 17.73 -10.19
N GLU A 243 -2.25 18.86 -10.83
CA GLU A 243 -2.86 18.92 -12.16
C GLU A 243 -2.03 18.24 -13.27
N THR A 244 -0.71 18.15 -13.11
CA THR A 244 0.21 17.67 -14.16
C THR A 244 1.11 16.51 -13.73
N TRP A 245 1.12 16.16 -12.45
CA TRP A 245 1.94 15.08 -11.90
C TRP A 245 1.38 14.55 -10.58
N GLY A 246 1.81 13.36 -10.21
CA GLY A 246 1.58 12.78 -8.89
C GLY A 246 2.86 12.23 -8.30
N ILE A 247 2.93 12.23 -6.98
CA ILE A 247 4.01 11.60 -6.21
C ILE A 247 3.40 10.77 -5.08
N GLU A 248 3.87 9.55 -4.94
CA GLU A 248 3.43 8.67 -3.87
C GLU A 248 4.63 7.98 -3.21
N ILE A 249 4.65 8.02 -1.87
CA ILE A 249 5.63 7.37 -1.02
C ILE A 249 4.86 6.72 0.13
N THR A 250 4.92 5.41 0.26
CA THR A 250 4.12 4.66 1.24
C THR A 250 4.96 3.72 2.09
N GLU A 251 4.39 3.25 3.21
CA GLU A 251 5.06 2.32 4.11
C GLU A 251 4.11 1.23 4.63
N PRO A 252 4.49 -0.05 4.60
CA PRO A 252 3.82 -1.09 5.37
C PRO A 252 4.24 -0.98 6.84
N LEU A 253 3.29 -0.72 7.73
CA LEU A 253 3.55 -0.47 9.14
C LEU A 253 3.02 -1.58 10.05
N LEU A 254 3.76 -1.83 11.13
CA LEU A 254 3.38 -2.69 12.25
C LEU A 254 3.25 -1.84 13.52
N VAL A 255 2.09 -1.85 14.14
CA VAL A 255 1.88 -1.25 15.47
C VAL A 255 2.61 -2.08 16.51
N CYS A 256 3.49 -1.44 17.28
CA CYS A 256 4.25 -2.07 18.35
C CYS A 256 3.52 -1.97 19.68
N GLU A 257 3.86 -2.84 20.64
CA GLU A 257 3.37 -2.74 22.01
C GLU A 257 3.85 -1.45 22.67
N ASP A 258 5.15 -1.16 22.48
CA ASP A 258 5.78 0.06 22.99
C ASP A 258 6.32 0.91 21.84
N GLY A 259 6.16 2.24 21.97
CA GLY A 259 6.72 3.20 21.02
C GLY A 259 5.93 3.34 19.72
N PRO A 260 6.50 4.00 18.70
CA PRO A 260 5.87 4.20 17.40
C PRO A 260 5.85 2.91 16.56
N ALA A 261 4.95 2.86 15.59
CA ALA A 261 4.91 1.77 14.60
C ALA A 261 6.27 1.63 13.87
N LYS A 262 6.58 0.40 13.47
CA LYS A 262 7.80 0.05 12.72
C LYS A 262 7.45 -0.16 11.25
N CYS A 263 8.30 0.36 10.37
CA CYS A 263 8.26 -0.01 8.96
C CYS A 263 8.66 -1.48 8.81
N LEU A 264 7.88 -2.22 8.03
CA LEU A 264 8.14 -3.63 7.75
C LEU A 264 9.10 -3.80 6.57
N ALA A 265 9.13 -2.81 5.64
CA ALA A 265 10.07 -2.73 4.55
C ALA A 265 11.25 -1.82 4.90
N ASP A 266 12.46 -2.22 4.46
CA ASP A 266 13.68 -1.42 4.53
C ASP A 266 14.07 -0.96 3.12
N TYR A 267 13.39 0.07 2.64
CA TYR A 267 13.64 0.66 1.34
C TYR A 267 13.61 2.20 1.42
N PRO A 268 14.56 2.93 0.77
CA PRO A 268 14.70 4.37 0.96
C PRO A 268 13.40 5.13 0.69
N ARG A 269 13.01 5.98 1.65
CA ARG A 269 11.83 6.84 1.59
C ARG A 269 12.16 8.13 0.87
N LYS A 270 12.10 8.09 -0.47
CA LYS A 270 12.43 9.24 -1.30
C LYS A 270 11.84 9.13 -2.70
N LEU A 271 11.80 10.26 -3.40
CA LEU A 271 11.71 10.30 -4.84
C LEU A 271 13.01 9.77 -5.45
N PHE A 272 12.91 8.78 -6.33
CA PHE A 272 14.07 8.29 -7.06
C PHE A 272 14.22 9.06 -8.37
N ILE A 273 15.40 9.62 -8.62
CA ILE A 273 15.71 10.37 -9.83
C ILE A 273 16.69 9.55 -10.67
N LYS A 274 16.38 9.41 -11.95
CA LYS A 274 17.24 8.70 -12.90
C LYS A 274 17.44 9.56 -14.14
N THR A 275 18.65 10.06 -14.33
CA THR A 275 19.01 11.03 -15.39
C THR A 275 19.47 10.35 -16.68
N LYS A 276 19.73 9.04 -16.67
CA LYS A 276 20.14 8.24 -17.87
C LYS A 276 19.66 6.80 -17.74
#